data_1ecab32f8e9ae67f6b5dd3230777d1a3
#
_entry.id   1ecab32f8e9ae67f6b5dd3230777d1a3
#
_cell.length_a   1.000
_cell.length_b   1.000
_cell.length_c   1.000
_cell.angle_alpha   90.00
_cell.angle_beta   90.00
_cell.angle_gamma   90.00
#
_symmetry.space_group_name_H-M   'P 1'
#
loop_
_entity.id
_entity.type
_entity.pdbx_description
1 polymer ?
#
loop_
_entity_poly.entity_id
_entity_poly.type
_entity_poly.pdbx_seq_one_letter_code
_entity_poly.pdbx_strand_id
1 'polypeptide(L)'
;GLLSGASMDRYADGRLDDMVMETLWQDRVLYLVFPVTVPAGGSVKVECGFWKAPSFDFACSGSENAGLQGYDLMTRLGSSLDFTRQSAALVNTGNVEITGQDFGFDLEGGVTSVELDLEREHYYLEIRPIRE
;
A
#
# COMPACT_ATOMS: atom_id res chain seq x y z
N GLY A 1 3.00 0.73 19.15
CA GLY A 1 4.01 -0.30 19.05
C GLY A 1 3.40 -1.68 18.85
N LEU A 2 4.11 -2.52 18.14
CA LEU A 2 3.65 -3.86 17.80
C LEU A 2 3.81 -4.84 18.97
N LEU A 3 4.77 -4.58 19.83
CA LEU A 3 5.07 -5.42 20.99
C LEU A 3 5.01 -4.58 22.26
N SER A 4 4.43 -5.14 23.31
CA SER A 4 4.56 -4.58 24.66
C SER A 4 5.98 -4.76 25.18
N GLY A 5 6.36 -4.03 26.24
CA GLY A 5 7.64 -4.21 26.91
C GLY A 5 7.88 -5.67 27.36
N ALA A 6 6.84 -6.32 27.90
CA ALA A 6 6.93 -7.73 28.32
C ALA A 6 7.18 -8.67 27.14
N SER A 7 6.60 -8.42 25.97
CA SER A 7 6.83 -9.21 24.77
C SER A 7 8.25 -9.01 24.24
N MET A 8 8.77 -7.78 24.29
CA MET A 8 10.14 -7.49 23.92
C MET A 8 11.15 -8.17 24.84
N ASP A 9 10.89 -8.20 26.14
CA ASP A 9 11.74 -8.89 27.11
C ASP A 9 11.79 -10.41 26.82
N ARG A 10 10.64 -11.02 26.51
CA ARG A 10 10.60 -12.42 26.10
C ARG A 10 11.38 -12.68 24.83
N TYR A 11 11.30 -11.79 23.87
CA TYR A 11 12.07 -11.89 22.63
C TYR A 11 13.58 -11.82 22.91
N ALA A 12 14.01 -10.86 23.71
CA ALA A 12 15.40 -10.71 24.10
C ALA A 12 15.94 -11.96 24.82
N ASP A 13 15.10 -12.60 25.62
CA ASP A 13 15.43 -13.86 26.33
C ASP A 13 15.32 -15.11 25.44
N GLY A 14 14.88 -14.96 24.19
CA GLY A 14 14.64 -16.09 23.28
C GLY A 14 13.41 -16.92 23.66
N ARG A 15 12.50 -16.37 24.45
CA ARG A 15 11.29 -17.04 24.94
C ARG A 15 10.01 -16.48 24.35
N LEU A 16 10.08 -15.91 23.14
CA LEU A 16 8.91 -15.45 22.41
C LEU A 16 8.05 -16.65 22.04
N ASP A 17 6.82 -16.69 22.52
CA ASP A 17 5.91 -17.79 22.25
C ASP A 17 5.30 -17.75 20.85
N ASP A 18 4.73 -18.89 20.41
CA ASP A 18 4.16 -19.04 19.08
C ASP A 18 2.99 -18.06 18.83
N MET A 19 2.21 -17.74 19.85
CA MET A 19 1.09 -16.81 19.73
C MET A 19 1.56 -15.39 19.43
N VAL A 20 2.67 -14.95 20.03
CA VAL A 20 3.26 -13.65 19.76
C VAL A 20 3.88 -13.62 18.35
N MET A 21 4.57 -14.70 17.96
CA MET A 21 5.11 -14.84 16.60
C MET A 21 4.00 -14.81 15.55
N GLU A 22 2.93 -15.56 15.76
CA GLU A 22 1.75 -15.56 14.89
C GLU A 22 1.15 -14.16 14.76
N THR A 23 1.02 -13.42 15.84
CA THR A 23 0.56 -12.04 15.83
C THR A 23 1.45 -11.11 15.02
N LEU A 24 2.76 -11.31 15.03
CA LEU A 24 3.71 -10.52 14.25
C LEU A 24 3.60 -10.77 12.74
N TRP A 25 3.20 -11.97 12.33
CA TRP A 25 3.07 -12.36 10.93
C TRP A 25 1.67 -12.17 10.35
N GLN A 26 0.69 -11.81 11.19
CA GLN A 26 -0.66 -11.51 10.70
C GLN A 26 -0.70 -10.17 9.96
N ASP A 27 -1.49 -10.14 8.90
CA ASP A 27 -1.84 -8.89 8.24
C ASP A 27 -2.54 -7.96 9.20
N ARG A 28 -2.14 -6.70 9.19
CA ARG A 28 -2.71 -5.69 10.07
C ARG A 28 -3.33 -4.58 9.26
N VAL A 29 -4.51 -4.17 9.68
CA VAL A 29 -5.23 -3.03 9.14
C VAL A 29 -5.12 -1.89 10.13
N LEU A 30 -4.60 -0.76 9.67
CA LEU A 30 -4.51 0.47 10.44
C LEU A 30 -5.52 1.45 9.90
N TYR A 31 -6.30 2.05 10.80
CA TYR A 31 -7.29 3.05 10.44
C TYR A 31 -6.80 4.43 10.87
N LEU A 32 -6.80 5.38 9.94
CA LEU A 32 -6.66 6.79 10.26
C LEU A 32 -8.06 7.36 10.46
N VAL A 33 -8.36 7.80 11.67
CA VAL A 33 -9.67 8.32 12.05
C VAL A 33 -9.59 9.80 12.35
N PHE A 34 -10.43 10.59 11.69
CA PHE A 34 -10.52 12.02 11.92
C PHE A 34 -11.95 12.50 11.63
N PRO A 35 -12.41 13.54 12.34
CA PRO A 35 -13.76 14.09 12.11
C PRO A 35 -13.80 14.92 10.82
N VAL A 36 -14.91 14.80 10.11
CA VAL A 36 -15.19 15.60 8.92
C VAL A 36 -16.62 16.12 9.01
N THR A 37 -16.81 17.41 8.81
CA THR A 37 -18.14 18.03 8.77
C THR A 37 -18.51 18.31 7.32
N VAL A 38 -19.62 17.72 6.86
CA VAL A 38 -20.16 17.96 5.53
C VAL A 38 -21.41 18.82 5.69
N PRO A 39 -21.46 20.02 5.08
CA PRO A 39 -22.66 20.85 5.11
C PRO A 39 -23.84 20.17 4.46
N ALA A 40 -25.07 20.47 4.91
CA ALA A 40 -26.28 19.95 4.29
C ALA A 40 -26.35 20.35 2.82
N GLY A 41 -26.54 19.36 1.94
CA GLY A 41 -26.57 19.58 0.47
C GLY A 41 -25.23 19.96 -0.14
N GLY A 42 -24.14 19.93 0.64
CA GLY A 42 -22.81 20.29 0.20
C GLY A 42 -21.86 19.11 0.09
N SER A 43 -20.60 19.42 -0.16
CA SER A 43 -19.52 18.45 -0.23
C SER A 43 -18.26 18.98 0.46
N VAL A 44 -17.37 18.07 0.83
CA VAL A 44 -16.08 18.41 1.40
C VAL A 44 -15.01 17.55 0.72
N LYS A 45 -13.84 18.16 0.48
CA LYS A 45 -12.66 17.44 -0.01
C LYS A 45 -11.75 17.09 1.16
N VAL A 46 -11.34 15.83 1.24
CA VAL A 46 -10.38 15.34 2.24
C VAL A 46 -9.17 14.76 1.51
N GLU A 47 -7.99 15.16 1.94
CA GLU A 47 -6.73 14.63 1.40
C GLU A 47 -5.93 13.97 2.52
N CYS A 48 -5.44 12.76 2.26
CA CYS A 48 -4.56 12.03 3.16
C CYS A 48 -3.36 11.52 2.38
N GLY A 49 -2.19 11.55 3.00
CA GLY A 49 -0.98 11.01 2.43
C GLY A 49 -0.29 10.07 3.42
N PHE A 50 0.34 9.03 2.90
CA PHE A 50 1.11 8.11 3.72
C PHE A 50 2.22 7.45 2.90
N TRP A 51 3.23 6.96 3.59
CA TRP A 51 4.28 6.15 3.02
C TRP A 51 3.89 4.67 3.11
N LYS A 52 4.05 3.96 2.02
CA LYS A 52 3.78 2.52 1.97
C LYS A 52 5.07 1.78 1.65
N ALA A 53 5.42 0.83 2.51
CA ALA A 53 6.48 -0.12 2.22
C ALA A 53 6.04 -1.12 1.13
N PRO A 54 6.98 -1.69 0.36
CA PRO A 54 6.65 -2.75 -0.58
C PRO A 54 5.92 -3.91 0.12
N SER A 55 4.93 -4.48 -0.57
CA SER A 55 4.27 -5.72 -0.16
C SER A 55 5.16 -6.92 -0.45
N PHE A 56 5.96 -6.81 -1.52
CA PHE A 56 6.95 -7.82 -1.93
C PHE A 56 8.27 -7.15 -2.23
N ASP A 57 9.35 -7.69 -1.71
CA ASP A 57 10.71 -7.19 -1.95
C ASP A 57 11.61 -8.38 -2.34
N PHE A 58 12.16 -8.29 -3.52
CA PHE A 58 13.04 -9.29 -4.10
C PHE A 58 14.53 -8.91 -4.00
N ALA A 59 14.88 -8.02 -3.09
CA ALA A 59 16.24 -7.50 -2.95
C ALA A 59 17.28 -8.60 -2.73
N CYS A 60 16.92 -9.67 -2.04
CA CYS A 60 17.78 -10.81 -1.74
C CYS A 60 17.70 -11.95 -2.77
N SER A 61 16.92 -11.77 -3.83
CA SER A 61 16.77 -12.76 -4.87
C SER A 61 18.05 -12.84 -5.74
N GLY A 62 18.57 -14.03 -5.95
CA GLY A 62 19.63 -14.26 -6.93
C GLY A 62 19.12 -14.39 -8.36
N SER A 63 17.84 -14.17 -8.59
CA SER A 63 17.17 -14.30 -9.89
C SER A 63 17.16 -12.98 -10.67
N GLU A 64 16.58 -13.04 -11.86
CA GLU A 64 16.33 -11.84 -12.70
C GLU A 64 15.42 -10.81 -12.00
N ASN A 65 14.69 -11.22 -10.97
CA ASN A 65 13.82 -10.37 -10.16
C ASN A 65 14.55 -9.59 -9.07
N ALA A 66 15.85 -9.76 -8.94
CA ALA A 66 16.63 -9.05 -7.92
C ALA A 66 16.45 -7.53 -8.03
N GLY A 67 16.08 -6.91 -6.92
CA GLY A 67 15.83 -5.48 -6.84
C GLY A 67 14.43 -5.03 -7.24
N LEU A 68 13.55 -5.93 -7.64
CA LEU A 68 12.13 -5.60 -7.86
C LEU A 68 11.42 -5.39 -6.52
N GLN A 69 10.51 -4.44 -6.49
CA GLN A 69 9.62 -4.17 -5.35
C GLN A 69 8.19 -4.11 -5.85
N GLY A 70 7.32 -4.89 -5.25
CA GLY A 70 5.92 -4.96 -5.59
C GLY A 70 5.03 -4.34 -4.53
N TYR A 71 3.99 -3.66 -4.97
CA TYR A 71 2.99 -3.03 -4.10
C TYR A 71 1.61 -3.59 -4.44
N ASP A 72 0.96 -4.20 -3.46
CA ASP A 72 -0.46 -4.52 -3.51
C ASP A 72 -1.23 -3.36 -2.89
N LEU A 73 -2.01 -2.67 -3.70
CA LEU A 73 -2.73 -1.47 -3.29
C LEU A 73 -4.22 -1.78 -3.22
N MET A 74 -4.78 -1.56 -2.05
CA MET A 74 -6.22 -1.71 -1.82
C MET A 74 -6.90 -0.35 -1.93
N THR A 75 -7.94 -0.27 -2.74
CA THR A 75 -8.60 1.00 -3.05
C THR A 75 -9.75 1.34 -2.09
N ARG A 76 -10.37 0.35 -1.46
CA ARG A 76 -11.47 0.61 -0.51
C ARG A 76 -11.64 -0.52 0.49
N LEU A 77 -10.86 -0.52 1.51
CA LEU A 77 -10.91 -1.56 2.53
C LEU A 77 -12.03 -1.26 3.55
N GLY A 78 -13.05 -2.11 3.56
CA GLY A 78 -14.09 -2.10 4.59
C GLY A 78 -14.89 -0.79 4.68
N SER A 79 -14.93 0.01 3.62
CA SER A 79 -15.68 1.25 3.63
C SER A 79 -17.19 1.00 3.55
N SER A 80 -17.95 1.71 4.37
CA SER A 80 -19.40 1.78 4.29
C SER A 80 -19.92 2.91 3.40
N LEU A 81 -19.01 3.66 2.77
CA LEU A 81 -19.37 4.75 1.87
C LEU A 81 -19.72 4.23 0.49
N ASP A 82 -20.69 4.85 -0.14
CA ASP A 82 -21.03 4.60 -1.53
C ASP A 82 -20.06 5.37 -2.43
N PHE A 83 -19.25 4.65 -3.19
CA PHE A 83 -18.34 5.25 -4.16
C PHE A 83 -19.04 5.35 -5.51
N THR A 84 -19.07 6.53 -6.08
CA THR A 84 -19.61 6.77 -7.42
C THR A 84 -18.51 6.78 -8.48
N ARG A 85 -17.27 7.04 -8.07
CA ARG A 85 -16.12 7.10 -8.97
C ARG A 85 -14.83 6.88 -8.18
N GLN A 86 -13.94 6.12 -8.77
CA GLN A 86 -12.55 5.99 -8.29
C GLN A 86 -11.60 6.23 -9.47
N SER A 87 -10.51 6.90 -9.19
CA SER A 87 -9.45 7.11 -10.17
C SER A 87 -8.08 6.97 -9.51
N ALA A 88 -7.09 6.67 -10.31
CA ALA A 88 -5.70 6.63 -9.88
C ALA A 88 -4.86 7.51 -10.80
N ALA A 89 -3.91 8.21 -10.20
CA ALA A 89 -2.90 8.96 -10.92
C ALA A 89 -1.51 8.55 -10.43
N LEU A 90 -0.62 8.32 -11.38
CA LEU A 90 0.76 7.96 -11.11
C LEU A 90 1.66 9.16 -11.34
N VAL A 91 2.45 9.52 -10.33
CA VAL A 91 3.50 10.53 -10.44
C VAL A 91 4.83 9.84 -10.15
N ASN A 92 5.66 9.70 -11.18
CA ASN A 92 7.01 9.16 -11.04
C ASN A 92 8.02 10.29 -11.15
N THR A 93 8.78 10.51 -10.07
CA THR A 93 9.79 11.58 -10.03
C THR A 93 11.12 11.18 -10.70
N GLY A 94 11.17 9.98 -11.29
CA GLY A 94 12.35 9.53 -12.04
C GLY A 94 13.35 8.71 -11.22
N ASN A 95 13.06 8.41 -9.98
CA ASN A 95 13.93 7.61 -9.11
C ASN A 95 13.73 6.10 -9.27
N VAL A 96 12.66 5.71 -9.92
CA VAL A 96 12.28 4.31 -10.14
C VAL A 96 11.84 4.08 -11.57
N GLU A 97 12.03 2.86 -12.03
CA GLU A 97 11.42 2.34 -13.24
C GLU A 97 10.15 1.58 -12.85
N ILE A 98 9.06 1.84 -13.56
CA ILE A 98 7.83 1.05 -13.40
C ILE A 98 7.97 -0.18 -14.28
N THR A 99 8.07 -1.35 -13.67
CA THR A 99 8.26 -2.62 -14.38
C THR A 99 6.98 -3.38 -14.61
N GLY A 100 5.93 -3.08 -13.85
CA GLY A 100 4.63 -3.70 -14.00
C GLY A 100 3.54 -2.93 -13.29
N GLN A 101 2.34 -2.99 -13.83
CA GLN A 101 1.14 -2.43 -13.19
C GLN A 101 -0.10 -3.00 -13.86
N ASP A 102 -1.19 -3.02 -13.14
CA ASP A 102 -2.47 -3.46 -13.65
C ASP A 102 -3.61 -2.44 -13.46
N PHE A 103 -3.23 -1.17 -13.24
CA PHE A 103 -4.16 -0.06 -13.19
C PHE A 103 -4.74 0.31 -14.56
N GLY A 104 -4.02 0.03 -15.63
CA GLY A 104 -4.38 0.44 -16.98
C GLY A 104 -3.67 1.70 -17.47
N PHE A 105 -2.58 2.12 -16.81
CA PHE A 105 -1.73 3.20 -17.31
C PHE A 105 -1.06 2.78 -18.63
N ASP A 106 -0.91 3.73 -19.53
CA ASP A 106 -0.06 3.63 -20.71
C ASP A 106 1.09 4.61 -20.57
N LEU A 107 2.17 4.14 -19.96
CA LEU A 107 3.31 5.01 -19.63
C LEU A 107 4.10 5.44 -20.87
N GLU A 108 4.14 4.58 -21.89
CA GLU A 108 4.78 4.92 -23.17
C GLU A 108 3.96 5.97 -23.93
N GLY A 109 2.64 5.84 -23.91
CA GLY A 109 1.71 6.80 -24.50
C GLY A 109 1.46 8.03 -23.65
N GLY A 110 2.03 8.12 -22.45
CA GLY A 110 1.86 9.26 -21.54
C GLY A 110 0.56 9.26 -20.73
N VAL A 111 -0.15 8.14 -20.68
CA VAL A 111 -1.38 8.01 -19.88
C VAL A 111 -1.02 7.61 -18.46
N THR A 112 -1.05 8.57 -17.55
CA THR A 112 -0.69 8.40 -16.13
C THR A 112 -1.86 8.58 -15.18
N SER A 113 -3.08 8.73 -15.70
CA SER A 113 -4.31 8.86 -14.92
C SER A 113 -5.41 8.02 -15.56
N VAL A 114 -6.08 7.21 -14.76
CA VAL A 114 -7.11 6.28 -15.22
C VAL A 114 -8.27 6.23 -14.24
N GLU A 115 -9.46 5.92 -14.74
CA GLU A 115 -10.58 5.52 -13.89
C GLU A 115 -10.44 4.05 -13.51
N LEU A 116 -10.76 3.75 -12.25
CA LEU A 116 -10.70 2.40 -11.70
C LEU A 116 -12.08 1.77 -11.67
N ASP A 117 -12.10 0.46 -11.78
CA ASP A 117 -13.31 -0.35 -11.62
C ASP A 117 -13.73 -0.34 -10.13
N LEU A 118 -14.96 0.08 -9.85
CA LEU A 118 -15.51 0.13 -8.50
C LEU A 118 -15.69 -1.26 -7.86
N GLU A 119 -15.78 -2.30 -8.66
CA GLU A 119 -15.92 -3.68 -8.18
C GLU A 119 -14.57 -4.32 -7.83
N ARG A 120 -13.49 -3.74 -8.30
CA ARG A 120 -12.14 -4.26 -8.06
C ARG A 120 -11.50 -3.53 -6.89
N GLU A 121 -10.95 -4.28 -5.93
CA GLU A 121 -10.36 -3.73 -4.70
C GLU A 121 -8.83 -3.72 -4.69
N HIS A 122 -8.20 -4.65 -5.41
CA HIS A 122 -6.75 -4.80 -5.43
C HIS A 122 -6.16 -4.39 -6.77
N TYR A 123 -5.07 -3.61 -6.69
CA TYR A 123 -4.26 -3.21 -7.84
C TYR A 123 -2.80 -3.44 -7.52
N TYR A 124 -2.03 -3.77 -8.52
CA TYR A 124 -0.61 -4.10 -8.39
C TYR A 124 0.27 -3.07 -9.10
N LEU A 125 1.34 -2.68 -8.43
CA LEU A 125 2.40 -1.83 -8.98
C LEU A 125 3.74 -2.47 -8.66
N GLU A 126 4.59 -2.62 -9.68
CA GLU A 126 5.94 -3.14 -9.52
C GLU A 126 6.94 -2.12 -10.01
N ILE A 127 7.99 -1.94 -9.23
CA ILE A 127 9.04 -0.98 -9.53
C ILE A 127 10.42 -1.61 -9.40
N ARG A 128 11.38 -0.99 -10.07
CA ARG A 128 12.80 -1.24 -9.86
C ARG A 128 13.47 0.10 -9.57
N PRO A 129 14.18 0.27 -8.44
CA PRO A 129 14.96 1.47 -8.19
C PRO A 129 16.03 1.67 -9.28
N ILE A 130 16.14 2.89 -9.76
CA ILE A 130 17.21 3.25 -10.71
C ILE A 130 18.48 3.50 -9.90
N ARG A 131 19.49 2.70 -10.16
CA ARG A 131 20.80 2.87 -9.55
C ARG A 131 21.67 3.67 -10.51
N GLU A 132 22.22 4.73 -9.98
CA GLU A 132 23.27 5.47 -10.69
C GLU A 132 24.61 4.74 -10.58
#